data_d282717ff28111d54e04e1fc47810314
#
_entry.id   d282717ff28111d54e04e1fc47810314
#
_cell.length_a   1.000
_cell.length_b   1.000
_cell.length_c   1.000
_cell.angle_alpha   90.00
_cell.angle_beta   90.00
_cell.angle_gamma   90.00
#
_symmetry.space_group_name_H-M   'P 1'
#
loop_
_entity.id
_entity.type
_entity.pdbx_description
1 polymer ?
#
loop_
_entity_poly.entity_id
_entity_poly.type
_entity_poly.pdbx_seq_one_letter_code
_entity_poly.pdbx_strand_id
1 'polypeptide(L)'
;GATTANSGYPRSELREMTAGGSQNASWSNTAGSHSMTIRQAITHVPDVKPHVVAGQIHDGSDDVVMIRLEGTRLFVEGSSNDLGELDPNYALGTPFTVQVIAQDGHIYVNYNGVPKVTYARAGSGFYFKAGCYTQSNPSRGDAPGAYGEVIVYGLHVSHT
;
A
#
# COMPACT_ATOMS: atom_id res chain seq x y z
N GLY A 1 5.16 -12.32 13.42
CA GLY A 1 4.03 -11.45 13.10
C GLY A 1 2.78 -12.25 12.71
N ALA A 2 1.63 -11.61 12.75
CA ALA A 2 0.36 -12.24 12.39
C ALA A 2 0.21 -12.38 10.87
N THR A 3 -0.40 -13.47 10.45
CA THR A 3 -0.73 -13.74 9.05
C THR A 3 -2.23 -13.93 8.89
N THR A 4 -2.72 -13.92 7.67
CA THR A 4 -4.11 -14.25 7.33
C THR A 4 -4.19 -15.64 6.71
N ALA A 5 -5.39 -16.20 6.63
CA ALA A 5 -5.60 -17.59 6.17
C ALA A 5 -4.99 -17.89 4.79
N ASN A 6 -4.91 -16.89 3.91
CA ASN A 6 -4.44 -17.06 2.53
C ASN A 6 -3.08 -16.39 2.26
N SER A 7 -2.34 -16.05 3.31
CA SER A 7 -1.03 -15.40 3.18
C SER A 7 -0.07 -15.90 4.24
N GLY A 8 1.12 -16.29 3.80
CA GLY A 8 2.23 -16.66 4.68
C GLY A 8 3.05 -15.46 5.17
N TYR A 9 2.69 -14.22 4.81
CA TYR A 9 3.44 -13.03 5.15
C TYR A 9 2.77 -12.25 6.28
N PRO A 10 3.54 -11.81 7.31
CA PRO A 10 3.02 -10.99 8.39
C PRO A 10 2.52 -9.65 7.92
N ARG A 11 1.42 -9.20 8.54
CA ARG A 11 0.86 -7.87 8.26
C ARG A 11 0.18 -7.26 9.47
N SER A 12 0.18 -5.93 9.51
CA SER A 12 -0.64 -5.12 10.39
C SER A 12 -1.22 -3.99 9.55
N GLU A 13 -2.43 -4.20 9.02
CA GLU A 13 -3.05 -3.29 8.08
C GLU A 13 -4.46 -2.92 8.53
N LEU A 14 -4.79 -1.64 8.37
CA LEU A 14 -6.16 -1.15 8.42
C LEU A 14 -6.81 -1.46 7.07
N ARG A 15 -8.00 -2.01 7.11
CA ARG A 15 -8.85 -2.21 5.94
C ARG A 15 -9.94 -1.16 5.91
N GLU A 16 -10.17 -0.55 4.76
CA GLU A 16 -11.25 0.42 4.58
C GLU A 16 -12.62 -0.24 4.82
N MET A 17 -13.42 0.43 5.65
CA MET A 17 -14.80 0.08 5.94
C MET A 17 -15.71 1.21 5.49
N THR A 18 -17.01 0.95 5.40
CA THR A 18 -18.01 2.00 5.20
C THR A 18 -18.06 2.94 6.40
N ALA A 19 -18.72 4.10 6.24
CA ALA A 19 -18.93 5.05 7.33
C ALA A 19 -19.54 4.33 8.54
N GLY A 20 -18.94 4.53 9.72
CA GLY A 20 -19.32 3.86 10.96
C GLY A 20 -18.75 2.46 11.12
N GLY A 21 -17.98 1.94 10.16
CA GLY A 21 -17.28 0.66 10.26
C GLY A 21 -18.17 -0.58 10.21
N SER A 22 -19.41 -0.45 9.74
CA SER A 22 -20.41 -1.54 9.79
C SER A 22 -20.28 -2.56 8.66
N GLN A 23 -19.69 -2.17 7.52
CA GLN A 23 -19.54 -3.02 6.34
C GLN A 23 -18.18 -2.79 5.69
N ASN A 24 -17.71 -3.78 4.93
CA ASN A 24 -16.52 -3.62 4.10
C ASN A 24 -16.80 -2.61 2.99
N ALA A 25 -15.85 -1.70 2.76
CA ALA A 25 -15.92 -0.80 1.62
C ALA A 25 -15.72 -1.58 0.32
N SER A 26 -16.42 -1.17 -0.72
CA SER A 26 -16.31 -1.73 -2.07
C SER A 26 -16.78 -0.68 -3.06
N TRP A 27 -15.88 -0.22 -3.90
CA TRP A 27 -16.17 0.84 -4.87
C TRP A 27 -15.53 0.55 -6.24
N SER A 28 -15.96 1.30 -7.25
CA SER A 28 -15.42 1.22 -8.60
C SER A 28 -14.76 2.54 -8.99
N ASN A 29 -13.63 2.50 -9.67
CA ASN A 29 -13.00 3.71 -10.18
C ASN A 29 -13.55 4.19 -11.52
N THR A 30 -14.59 3.54 -12.03
CA THR A 30 -15.36 4.03 -13.17
C THR A 30 -16.54 4.90 -12.74
N ALA A 31 -16.78 5.03 -11.46
CA ALA A 31 -17.84 5.86 -10.87
C ALA A 31 -17.26 6.66 -9.70
N GLY A 32 -17.31 7.98 -9.81
CA GLY A 32 -16.80 8.88 -8.80
C GLY A 32 -15.27 8.94 -8.72
N SER A 33 -14.79 9.61 -7.69
CA SER A 33 -13.37 9.73 -7.35
C SER A 33 -13.13 9.23 -5.94
N HIS A 34 -12.09 8.44 -5.77
CA HIS A 34 -11.76 7.77 -4.52
C HIS A 34 -10.29 8.03 -4.20
N SER A 35 -9.99 8.55 -3.04
CA SER A 35 -8.61 8.87 -2.70
C SER A 35 -8.26 8.46 -1.28
N MET A 36 -7.00 8.07 -1.10
CA MET A 36 -6.38 7.83 0.19
C MET A 36 -5.08 8.62 0.26
N THR A 37 -4.95 9.44 1.30
CA THR A 37 -3.71 10.17 1.60
C THR A 37 -3.15 9.65 2.90
N ILE A 38 -1.89 9.22 2.88
CA ILE A 38 -1.19 8.73 4.06
C ILE A 38 0.07 9.57 4.26
N ARG A 39 0.22 10.15 5.45
CA ARG A 39 1.49 10.66 5.93
C ARG A 39 2.11 9.64 6.85
N GLN A 40 3.29 9.14 6.50
CA GLN A 40 3.89 7.97 7.14
C GLN A 40 5.41 7.95 7.01
N ALA A 41 6.05 7.06 7.76
CA ALA A 41 7.45 6.71 7.60
C ALA A 41 7.61 5.20 7.71
N ILE A 42 8.40 4.61 6.84
CA ILE A 42 8.84 3.22 6.96
C ILE A 42 10.13 3.25 7.78
N THR A 43 10.12 2.61 8.94
CA THR A 43 11.18 2.73 9.93
C THR A 43 12.02 1.45 10.06
N HIS A 44 11.50 0.33 9.58
CA HIS A 44 12.24 -0.94 9.60
C HIS A 44 11.76 -1.87 8.48
N VAL A 45 12.70 -2.62 7.91
CA VAL A 45 12.46 -3.68 6.93
C VAL A 45 13.12 -4.98 7.39
N PRO A 46 12.61 -6.16 6.98
CA PRO A 46 13.29 -7.44 7.25
C PRO A 46 14.71 -7.47 6.67
N ASP A 47 15.62 -8.20 7.32
CA ASP A 47 17.04 -8.16 6.98
C ASP A 47 17.41 -8.82 5.64
N VAL A 48 16.81 -9.98 5.34
CA VAL A 48 17.13 -10.75 4.12
C VAL A 48 16.24 -10.35 2.95
N LYS A 49 14.94 -10.20 3.20
CA LYS A 49 13.97 -9.68 2.23
C LYS A 49 13.50 -8.30 2.70
N PRO A 50 14.25 -7.23 2.37
CA PRO A 50 13.97 -5.89 2.88
C PRO A 50 12.79 -5.24 2.15
N HIS A 51 11.63 -5.88 2.23
CA HIS A 51 10.41 -5.50 1.54
C HIS A 51 9.34 -5.11 2.55
N VAL A 52 8.70 -3.97 2.34
CA VAL A 52 7.52 -3.53 3.08
C VAL A 52 6.53 -2.90 2.10
N VAL A 53 5.26 -3.27 2.24
CA VAL A 53 4.15 -2.60 1.57
C VAL A 53 3.47 -1.68 2.58
N ALA A 54 3.37 -0.40 2.24
CA ALA A 54 2.90 0.66 3.13
C ALA A 54 1.69 1.41 2.56
N GLY A 55 0.75 0.68 2.01
CA GLY A 55 -0.49 1.17 1.43
C GLY A 55 -0.87 0.41 0.18
N GLN A 56 -2.18 0.19 -0.02
CA GLN A 56 -2.71 -0.58 -1.13
C GLN A 56 -4.08 -0.09 -1.59
N ILE A 57 -4.37 -0.34 -2.87
CA ILE A 57 -5.73 -0.64 -3.31
C ILE A 57 -5.80 -2.14 -3.51
N HIS A 58 -6.81 -2.77 -2.95
CA HIS A 58 -7.07 -4.21 -3.05
C HIS A 58 -8.48 -4.42 -3.63
N ASP A 59 -8.72 -5.53 -4.26
CA ASP A 59 -10.07 -5.97 -4.65
C ASP A 59 -10.49 -7.24 -3.88
N GLY A 60 -11.54 -7.88 -4.31
CA GLY A 60 -12.04 -9.08 -3.62
C GLY A 60 -11.10 -10.28 -3.66
N SER A 61 -10.09 -10.27 -4.52
CA SER A 61 -9.20 -11.42 -4.73
C SER A 61 -7.72 -11.10 -4.63
N ASP A 62 -7.27 -9.86 -4.97
CA ASP A 62 -5.84 -9.57 -5.09
C ASP A 62 -5.53 -8.08 -4.86
N ASP A 63 -4.23 -7.76 -4.73
CA ASP A 63 -3.77 -6.39 -4.77
C ASP A 63 -3.94 -5.79 -6.17
N VAL A 64 -4.35 -4.53 -6.21
CA VAL A 64 -4.47 -3.76 -7.44
C VAL A 64 -3.27 -2.85 -7.61
N VAL A 65 -2.93 -2.08 -6.57
CA VAL A 65 -1.66 -1.36 -6.46
C VAL A 65 -1.13 -1.47 -5.04
N MET A 66 0.19 -1.50 -4.94
CA MET A 66 0.93 -1.49 -3.67
C MET A 66 1.97 -0.39 -3.67
N ILE A 67 2.05 0.34 -2.57
CA ILE A 67 3.16 1.25 -2.28
C ILE A 67 4.24 0.42 -1.61
N ARG A 68 5.33 0.14 -2.32
CA ARG A 68 6.31 -0.87 -1.92
C ARG A 68 7.70 -0.26 -1.76
N LEU A 69 8.33 -0.59 -0.63
CA LEU A 69 9.75 -0.39 -0.42
C LEU A 69 10.48 -1.71 -0.62
N GLU A 70 11.53 -1.70 -1.43
CA GLU A 70 12.44 -2.82 -1.62
C GLU A 70 13.86 -2.28 -1.47
N GLY A 71 14.53 -2.64 -0.38
CA GLY A 71 15.80 -2.04 -0.02
C GLY A 71 15.65 -0.55 0.25
N THR A 72 16.18 0.29 -0.62
CA THR A 72 16.05 1.75 -0.55
C THR A 72 15.13 2.32 -1.64
N ARG A 73 14.60 1.48 -2.50
CA ARG A 73 13.75 1.94 -3.60
C ARG A 73 12.28 1.87 -3.22
N LEU A 74 11.65 3.03 -3.19
CA LEU A 74 10.20 3.17 -2.98
C LEU A 74 9.52 3.33 -4.34
N PHE A 75 8.56 2.47 -4.64
CA PHE A 75 7.89 2.43 -5.95
C PHE A 75 6.47 1.91 -5.83
N VAL A 76 5.74 1.97 -6.93
CA VAL A 76 4.38 1.45 -7.03
C VAL A 76 4.39 0.17 -7.85
N GLU A 77 3.82 -0.90 -7.30
CA GLU A 77 3.63 -2.18 -7.98
C GLU A 77 2.14 -2.42 -8.24
N GLY A 78 1.81 -2.96 -9.39
CA GLY A 78 0.46 -3.38 -9.73
C GLY A 78 0.48 -4.60 -10.64
N SER A 79 -0.31 -5.64 -10.32
CA SER A 79 -0.37 -6.90 -11.08
C SER A 79 1.02 -7.49 -11.36
N SER A 80 1.88 -7.51 -10.35
CA SER A 80 3.28 -7.97 -10.41
C SER A 80 4.18 -7.15 -11.34
N ASN A 81 3.76 -5.96 -11.75
CA ASN A 81 4.55 -5.05 -12.57
C ASN A 81 5.01 -3.83 -11.78
N ASP A 82 6.21 -3.37 -12.07
CA ASP A 82 6.71 -2.08 -11.60
C ASP A 82 6.03 -0.97 -12.41
N LEU A 83 5.22 -0.15 -11.76
CA LEU A 83 4.45 0.90 -12.42
C LEU A 83 5.16 2.24 -12.42
N GLY A 84 6.18 2.41 -11.60
CA GLY A 84 6.95 3.64 -11.52
C GLY A 84 7.54 3.91 -10.15
N GLU A 85 8.60 4.69 -10.13
CA GLU A 85 9.38 5.01 -8.95
C GLU A 85 8.84 6.23 -8.22
N LEU A 86 8.81 6.15 -6.90
CA LEU A 86 8.49 7.29 -6.01
C LEU A 86 9.78 7.94 -5.49
N ASP A 87 10.69 7.14 -4.95
CA ASP A 87 11.96 7.60 -4.39
C ASP A 87 13.02 6.50 -4.56
N PRO A 88 14.12 6.76 -5.32
CA PRO A 88 15.17 5.76 -5.53
C PRO A 88 16.06 5.55 -4.30
N ASN A 89 16.08 6.50 -3.36
CA ASN A 89 16.98 6.51 -2.22
C ASN A 89 16.22 6.86 -0.93
N TYR A 90 15.17 6.11 -0.66
CA TYR A 90 14.41 6.30 0.58
C TYR A 90 15.28 5.92 1.79
N ALA A 91 15.40 6.85 2.74
CA ALA A 91 16.06 6.60 4.01
C ALA A 91 15.04 6.21 5.07
N LEU A 92 15.23 5.07 5.73
CA LEU A 92 14.35 4.60 6.81
C LEU A 92 14.14 5.70 7.86
N GLY A 93 12.90 5.86 8.28
CA GLY A 93 12.49 6.90 9.23
C GLY A 93 12.11 8.24 8.61
N THR A 94 12.32 8.44 7.31
CA THR A 94 11.94 9.68 6.63
C THR A 94 10.43 9.76 6.44
N PRO A 95 9.74 10.75 7.00
CA PRO A 95 8.31 10.95 6.74
C PRO A 95 8.05 11.34 5.29
N PHE A 96 6.99 10.80 4.72
CA PHE A 96 6.51 11.18 3.38
C PHE A 96 4.99 11.16 3.33
N THR A 97 4.45 11.86 2.34
CA THR A 97 3.03 11.83 2.03
C THR A 97 2.84 11.12 0.69
N VAL A 98 2.05 10.05 0.68
CA VAL A 98 1.61 9.40 -0.54
C VAL A 98 0.11 9.57 -0.68
N GLN A 99 -0.33 9.92 -1.89
CA GLN A 99 -1.75 10.02 -2.23
C GLN A 99 -2.05 9.08 -3.39
N VAL A 100 -3.05 8.23 -3.19
CA VAL A 100 -3.53 7.29 -4.20
C VAL A 100 -4.93 7.74 -4.60
N ILE A 101 -5.13 8.03 -5.88
CA ILE A 101 -6.40 8.53 -6.42
C ILE A 101 -6.87 7.55 -7.49
N ALA A 102 -8.12 7.07 -7.35
CA ALA A 102 -8.74 6.19 -8.31
C ALA A 102 -9.97 6.88 -8.90
N GLN A 103 -9.92 7.19 -10.21
CA GLN A 103 -11.00 7.84 -10.95
C GLN A 103 -10.84 7.63 -12.46
N ASP A 104 -11.93 7.76 -13.20
CA ASP A 104 -11.93 7.68 -14.67
C ASP A 104 -11.25 6.41 -15.23
N GLY A 105 -11.40 5.29 -14.51
CA GLY A 105 -10.78 4.02 -14.90
C GLY A 105 -9.26 4.00 -14.75
N HIS A 106 -8.69 4.94 -14.01
CA HIS A 106 -7.24 5.06 -13.76
C HIS A 106 -6.93 5.08 -12.27
N ILE A 107 -5.67 4.86 -11.96
CA ILE A 107 -5.10 5.05 -10.63
C ILE A 107 -3.88 5.97 -10.76
N TYR A 108 -3.85 7.01 -9.95
CA TYR A 108 -2.78 8.00 -9.91
C TYR A 108 -2.11 7.96 -8.55
N VAL A 109 -0.79 8.07 -8.53
CA VAL A 109 -0.04 8.14 -7.27
C VAL A 109 0.83 9.38 -7.26
N ASN A 110 0.65 10.20 -6.22
CA ASN A 110 1.45 11.38 -5.93
C ASN A 110 2.36 11.08 -4.74
N TYR A 111 3.61 11.53 -4.83
CA TYR A 111 4.60 11.41 -3.76
C TYR A 111 5.07 12.80 -3.33
N ASN A 112 4.86 13.16 -2.06
CA ASN A 112 5.15 14.47 -1.52
C ASN A 112 4.57 15.61 -2.40
N GLY A 113 3.33 15.42 -2.86
CA GLY A 113 2.61 16.39 -3.69
C GLY A 113 3.00 16.38 -5.18
N VAL A 114 3.89 15.49 -5.61
CA VAL A 114 4.34 15.40 -7.00
C VAL A 114 3.73 14.18 -7.69
N PRO A 115 3.06 14.34 -8.84
CA PRO A 115 2.55 13.21 -9.62
C PRO A 115 3.71 12.31 -10.09
N LYS A 116 3.62 11.02 -9.82
CA LYS A 116 4.67 10.05 -10.14
C LYS A 116 4.20 8.91 -11.02
N VAL A 117 2.97 8.42 -10.81
CA VAL A 117 2.47 7.22 -11.50
C VAL A 117 1.07 7.47 -12.00
N THR A 118 0.82 7.04 -13.24
CA THR A 118 -0.50 6.93 -13.85
C THR A 118 -0.67 5.51 -14.34
N TYR A 119 -1.73 4.84 -13.91
CA TYR A 119 -2.00 3.45 -14.23
C TYR A 119 -3.43 3.30 -14.79
N ALA A 120 -3.53 2.85 -16.04
CA ALA A 120 -4.82 2.57 -16.67
C ALA A 120 -5.34 1.22 -16.17
N ARG A 121 -6.21 1.25 -15.16
CA ARG A 121 -6.72 0.06 -14.49
C ARG A 121 -8.15 0.33 -13.99
N ALA A 122 -9.12 0.06 -14.85
CA ALA A 122 -10.53 0.11 -14.45
C ALA A 122 -10.93 -1.14 -13.70
N GLY A 123 -11.80 -1.02 -12.73
CA GLY A 123 -12.31 -2.15 -11.98
C GLY A 123 -13.31 -1.76 -10.90
N SER A 124 -13.77 -2.78 -10.19
CA SER A 124 -14.75 -2.67 -9.11
C SER A 124 -14.36 -3.58 -7.95
N GLY A 125 -15.09 -3.48 -6.84
CA GLY A 125 -14.75 -4.22 -5.64
C GLY A 125 -13.51 -3.69 -4.94
N PHE A 126 -13.10 -2.46 -5.23
CA PHE A 126 -11.90 -1.83 -4.70
C PHE A 126 -12.11 -1.33 -3.27
N TYR A 127 -11.06 -1.38 -2.48
CA TYR A 127 -10.97 -0.76 -1.17
C TYR A 127 -9.51 -0.42 -0.84
N PHE A 128 -9.32 0.55 0.04
CA PHE A 128 -7.99 0.94 0.50
C PHE A 128 -7.52 0.11 1.69
N LYS A 129 -6.21 -0.06 1.76
CA LYS A 129 -5.52 -0.59 2.95
C LYS A 129 -4.35 0.31 3.30
N ALA A 130 -4.11 0.51 4.59
CA ALA A 130 -2.98 1.28 5.11
C ALA A 130 -2.35 0.52 6.28
N GLY A 131 -1.05 0.66 6.44
CA GLY A 131 -0.32 0.00 7.52
C GLY A 131 0.96 -0.65 7.01
N CYS A 132 1.29 -1.82 7.52
CA CYS A 132 2.53 -2.52 7.21
C CYS A 132 2.25 -3.97 6.79
N TYR A 133 2.71 -4.32 5.61
CA TYR A 133 2.67 -5.68 5.09
C TYR A 133 4.07 -6.08 4.65
N THR A 134 4.67 -7.04 5.33
CA THR A 134 5.97 -7.57 4.91
C THR A 134 5.76 -8.66 3.86
N GLN A 135 6.60 -8.69 2.84
CA GLN A 135 6.61 -9.77 1.86
C GLN A 135 7.76 -10.73 2.16
N SER A 136 7.95 -11.03 3.45
CA SER A 136 8.99 -11.91 3.94
C SER A 136 8.48 -12.79 5.09
N ASN A 137 9.10 -13.96 5.21
CA ASN A 137 8.90 -14.92 6.30
C ASN A 137 10.13 -15.86 6.38
N PRO A 138 10.20 -16.80 7.35
CA PRO A 138 11.32 -17.73 7.43
C PRO A 138 11.57 -18.55 6.16
N SER A 139 10.54 -18.86 5.38
CA SER A 139 10.70 -19.59 4.11
C SER A 139 11.42 -18.78 3.02
N ARG A 140 11.51 -17.46 3.19
CA ARG A 140 12.24 -16.53 2.33
C ARG A 140 13.66 -16.23 2.84
N GLY A 141 14.10 -16.91 3.88
CA GLY A 141 15.42 -16.80 4.45
C GLY A 141 15.57 -15.81 5.60
N ASP A 142 14.50 -15.10 5.98
CA ASP A 142 14.54 -14.22 7.16
C ASP A 142 14.34 -15.00 8.45
N ALA A 143 14.91 -14.48 9.54
CA ALA A 143 14.72 -15.05 10.88
C ALA A 143 13.26 -14.97 11.30
N PRO A 144 12.77 -15.88 12.17
CA PRO A 144 11.38 -15.81 12.67
C PRO A 144 11.02 -14.51 13.37
N GLY A 145 11.99 -13.77 13.91
CA GLY A 145 11.80 -12.46 14.53
C GLY A 145 11.94 -11.27 13.61
N ALA A 146 12.18 -11.49 12.30
CA ALA A 146 12.27 -10.40 11.32
C ALA A 146 10.94 -9.67 11.19
N TYR A 147 11.00 -8.35 11.05
CA TYR A 147 9.80 -7.51 11.00
C TYR A 147 9.98 -6.31 10.08
N GLY A 148 8.84 -5.74 9.68
CA GLY A 148 8.74 -4.42 9.10
C GLY A 148 8.00 -3.50 10.06
N GLU A 149 8.22 -2.20 9.94
CA GLU A 149 7.54 -1.20 10.74
C GLU A 149 7.22 0.02 9.90
N VAL A 150 5.98 0.48 10.03
CA VAL A 150 5.48 1.72 9.44
C VAL A 150 4.84 2.54 10.55
N ILE A 151 5.22 3.81 10.65
CA ILE A 151 4.55 4.77 11.54
C ILE A 151 3.61 5.60 10.65
N VAL A 152 2.33 5.60 10.99
CA VAL A 152 1.32 6.40 10.31
C VAL A 152 1.03 7.65 11.13
N TYR A 153 1.36 8.82 10.59
CA TYR A 153 1.12 10.11 11.23
C TYR A 153 -0.25 10.68 10.90
N GLY A 154 -0.78 10.35 9.75
CA GLY A 154 -2.10 10.78 9.32
C GLY A 154 -2.63 9.90 8.20
N LEU A 155 -3.94 9.69 8.19
CA LEU A 155 -4.64 8.91 7.18
C LEU A 155 -5.98 9.58 6.87
N HIS A 156 -6.21 9.83 5.59
CA HIS A 156 -7.47 10.40 5.13
C HIS A 156 -7.96 9.67 3.89
N VAL A 157 -9.22 9.26 3.91
CA VAL A 157 -9.91 8.63 2.77
C VAL A 157 -11.09 9.50 2.37
N SER A 158 -11.26 9.71 1.08
CA SER A 158 -12.32 10.55 0.52
C SER A 158 -12.96 9.87 -0.69
N HIS A 159 -14.27 9.98 -0.79
CA HIS A 159 -15.07 9.53 -1.93
C HIS A 159 -16.01 10.64 -2.37
N THR A 160 -16.05 10.89 -3.66
CA THR A 160 -16.95 11.93 -4.23
C THR A 160 -17.72 11.42 -5.44
#